data_6018e84aa2528afb1ae017aefc07b80a
#
_entry.id   6018e84aa2528afb1ae017aefc07b80a
#
_cell.length_a   1.000
_cell.length_b   1.000
_cell.length_c   1.000
_cell.angle_alpha   90.00
_cell.angle_beta   90.00
_cell.angle_gamma   90.00
#
_symmetry.space_group_name_H-M   'P 1'
#
loop_
_entity.id
_entity.type
_entity.pdbx_description
1 polymer ?
#
loop_
_entity_poly.entity_id
_entity_poly.type
_entity_poly.pdbx_seq_one_letter_code
_entity_poly.pdbx_strand_id
1 'polypeptide(L)'
;MFPLVLRPSLVIKDPDHVLDDGDHTKKLIDNRWYIGTNENGSRITKDTDGFVLGQYGELTVKRNVEPSVPLSLFFTCAYIDSRTQNTFRKSFLVTLTTNLTTELNLSLEIDAARKMPISPFKSVSTRTIKATFRNGENIVADADAVYLWKVRDSVTRQLRAITADDLFYVSGLNTKALTIDRRFIDKELIQLEAYHRADNSRKVYVQTKIFRWYGQWDEREVITRGKFVRPDTSEIEVRAFVDSPKGQIIDPQNYFDMTHIFTTNEKGAPQTVIGYGETVVVPASIVGKDPNVRPVFGVEVFERTALRPMMINGKAVVINGKIATISIPKK
;
A
#
# COMPACT_ATOMS: atom_id res chain seq x y z
N MET A 1 13.44 -24.59 -11.64
CA MET A 1 14.89 -24.42 -11.87
C MET A 1 15.18 -24.77 -13.34
N PHE A 2 15.83 -23.89 -14.10
CA PHE A 2 16.25 -24.19 -15.46
C PHE A 2 17.63 -24.86 -15.41
N PRO A 3 17.81 -26.04 -16.00
CA PRO A 3 19.11 -26.68 -16.03
C PRO A 3 20.10 -25.86 -16.87
N LEU A 4 21.34 -25.74 -16.39
CA LEU A 4 22.41 -25.11 -17.14
C LEU A 4 23.08 -26.15 -18.03
N VAL A 5 23.21 -25.88 -19.32
CA VAL A 5 23.86 -26.77 -20.26
C VAL A 5 25.20 -26.18 -20.69
N LEU A 6 26.30 -26.89 -20.43
CA LEU A 6 27.65 -26.56 -20.87
C LEU A 6 27.97 -27.38 -22.12
N ARG A 7 28.35 -26.70 -23.19
CA ARG A 7 28.69 -27.33 -24.49
C ARG A 7 30.11 -26.97 -24.88
N PRO A 8 31.03 -27.94 -24.89
CA PRO A 8 32.35 -27.73 -25.47
C PRO A 8 32.19 -27.46 -26.97
N SER A 9 33.06 -26.65 -27.53
CA SER A 9 33.16 -26.48 -28.98
C SER A 9 34.62 -26.56 -29.43
N LEU A 10 34.83 -27.23 -30.54
CA LEU A 10 36.13 -27.29 -31.21
C LEU A 10 36.02 -26.65 -32.58
N VAL A 11 36.62 -25.50 -32.74
CA VAL A 11 36.73 -24.83 -34.05
C VAL A 11 38.18 -24.98 -34.53
N ILE A 12 38.35 -25.54 -35.73
CA ILE A 12 39.64 -25.68 -36.39
C ILE A 12 39.71 -24.65 -37.52
N LYS A 13 40.83 -23.94 -37.57
CA LYS A 13 41.26 -23.17 -38.75
C LYS A 13 42.53 -23.82 -39.29
N ASP A 14 42.47 -24.26 -40.52
CA ASP A 14 43.60 -24.89 -41.21
C ASP A 14 44.11 -23.95 -42.29
N PRO A 15 45.24 -23.26 -42.09
CA PRO A 15 45.81 -22.35 -43.08
C PRO A 15 46.16 -23.03 -44.44
N ASP A 16 46.43 -24.33 -44.36
CA ASP A 16 46.81 -25.12 -45.52
C ASP A 16 45.60 -25.70 -46.28
N HIS A 17 44.40 -25.47 -45.81
CA HIS A 17 43.13 -25.91 -46.37
C HIS A 17 43.03 -27.42 -46.67
N VAL A 18 43.73 -28.25 -45.89
CA VAL A 18 43.69 -29.71 -45.98
C VAL A 18 42.54 -30.29 -45.15
N LEU A 19 42.15 -29.62 -44.07
CA LEU A 19 40.94 -29.89 -43.31
C LEU A 19 39.91 -28.76 -43.59
N ASP A 20 38.67 -29.11 -43.56
CA ASP A 20 37.63 -28.10 -43.65
C ASP A 20 37.68 -27.19 -42.41
N ASP A 21 37.72 -25.90 -42.64
CA ASP A 21 37.54 -24.92 -41.57
C ASP A 21 36.15 -25.03 -40.95
N GLY A 22 36.06 -24.91 -39.66
CA GLY A 22 34.78 -24.85 -38.97
C GLY A 22 34.66 -25.70 -37.72
N ASP A 23 33.43 -26.08 -37.39
CA ASP A 23 33.11 -26.81 -36.14
C ASP A 23 33.42 -28.32 -36.29
N HIS A 24 34.35 -28.74 -35.49
CA HIS A 24 34.77 -30.12 -35.36
C HIS A 24 34.42 -30.76 -34.01
N THR A 25 33.50 -30.18 -33.27
CA THR A 25 33.08 -30.62 -31.90
C THR A 25 32.71 -32.10 -31.89
N LYS A 26 32.08 -32.62 -32.91
CA LYS A 26 31.68 -34.05 -33.04
C LYS A 26 32.87 -35.02 -33.14
N LYS A 27 34.05 -34.50 -33.43
CA LYS A 27 35.29 -35.28 -33.50
C LYS A 27 36.09 -35.32 -32.20
N LEU A 28 35.54 -34.65 -31.16
CA LEU A 28 36.15 -34.72 -29.82
C LEU A 28 35.98 -36.11 -29.24
N ILE A 29 37.08 -36.62 -28.73
CA ILE A 29 37.16 -37.92 -28.04
C ILE A 29 37.66 -37.71 -26.61
N ASP A 30 37.55 -38.75 -25.80
CA ASP A 30 38.04 -38.77 -24.40
C ASP A 30 37.49 -37.61 -23.55
N ASN A 31 36.22 -37.29 -23.80
CA ASN A 31 35.51 -36.21 -23.11
C ASN A 31 35.25 -36.58 -21.66
N ARG A 32 35.78 -35.81 -20.70
CA ARG A 32 35.64 -36.07 -19.25
C ARG A 32 35.41 -34.78 -18.50
N TRP A 33 34.48 -34.83 -17.57
CA TRP A 33 34.23 -33.75 -16.62
C TRP A 33 34.60 -34.18 -15.22
N TYR A 34 35.14 -33.21 -14.45
CA TYR A 34 35.54 -33.40 -13.05
C TYR A 34 34.93 -32.26 -12.20
N ILE A 35 34.50 -32.58 -10.98
CA ILE A 35 34.16 -31.59 -9.96
C ILE A 35 35.48 -31.20 -9.28
N GLY A 36 35.95 -29.99 -9.51
CA GLY A 36 37.25 -29.49 -9.04
C GLY A 36 37.96 -28.65 -10.08
N THR A 37 39.18 -28.28 -9.81
CA THR A 37 40.00 -27.38 -10.65
C THR A 37 40.96 -28.09 -11.61
N ASN A 38 41.03 -29.43 -11.53
CA ASN A 38 41.90 -30.28 -12.34
C ASN A 38 41.38 -31.74 -12.38
N GLU A 39 42.12 -32.62 -13.04
CA GLU A 39 41.80 -34.05 -13.21
C GLU A 39 41.84 -34.87 -11.92
N ASN A 40 42.40 -34.33 -10.81
CA ASN A 40 42.36 -34.97 -9.50
C ASN A 40 41.03 -34.79 -8.78
N GLY A 41 40.15 -33.98 -9.33
CA GLY A 41 38.78 -33.82 -8.82
C GLY A 41 37.94 -35.07 -9.04
N SER A 42 36.74 -35.06 -8.45
CA SER A 42 35.80 -36.19 -8.60
C SER A 42 35.25 -36.24 -10.04
N ARG A 43 35.53 -37.33 -10.75
CA ARG A 43 35.05 -37.53 -12.11
C ARG A 43 33.54 -37.62 -12.16
N ILE A 44 32.90 -36.83 -13.04
CA ILE A 44 31.45 -36.91 -13.29
C ILE A 44 31.19 -38.10 -14.19
N THR A 45 30.28 -38.97 -13.72
CA THR A 45 29.81 -40.16 -14.44
C THR A 45 28.30 -40.03 -14.63
N LYS A 46 27.69 -41.00 -15.34
CA LYS A 46 26.24 -41.09 -15.50
C LYS A 46 25.49 -41.21 -14.14
N ASP A 47 26.17 -41.67 -13.11
CA ASP A 47 25.59 -41.91 -11.78
C ASP A 47 25.89 -40.75 -10.80
N THR A 48 26.54 -39.67 -11.27
CA THR A 48 26.83 -38.52 -10.41
C THR A 48 25.60 -37.66 -10.27
N ASP A 49 25.09 -37.56 -9.05
CA ASP A 49 23.86 -36.79 -8.76
C ASP A 49 23.98 -35.30 -9.13
N GLY A 50 22.92 -34.79 -9.72
CA GLY A 50 22.82 -33.39 -10.14
C GLY A 50 23.51 -33.07 -11.47
N PHE A 51 24.01 -34.09 -12.20
CA PHE A 51 24.64 -33.93 -13.51
C PHE A 51 24.11 -34.92 -14.54
N VAL A 52 24.05 -34.50 -15.80
CA VAL A 52 23.71 -35.38 -16.92
C VAL A 52 24.73 -35.16 -18.03
N LEU A 53 25.41 -36.25 -18.40
CA LEU A 53 26.32 -36.24 -19.53
C LEU A 53 25.57 -36.41 -20.84
N GLY A 54 25.77 -35.50 -21.77
CA GLY A 54 25.22 -35.52 -23.10
C GLY A 54 26.26 -35.99 -24.14
N GLN A 55 25.87 -35.90 -25.44
CA GLN A 55 26.76 -36.25 -26.54
C GLN A 55 27.91 -35.22 -26.71
N TYR A 56 29.04 -35.65 -27.26
CA TYR A 56 30.17 -34.79 -27.62
C TYR A 56 30.73 -33.94 -26.45
N GLY A 57 30.59 -34.44 -25.19
CA GLY A 57 31.09 -33.73 -24.02
C GLY A 57 30.14 -32.72 -23.42
N GLU A 58 28.88 -32.67 -23.86
CA GLU A 58 27.86 -31.83 -23.23
C GLU A 58 27.63 -32.23 -21.75
N LEU A 59 27.51 -31.25 -20.87
CA LEU A 59 27.19 -31.45 -19.48
C LEU A 59 25.99 -30.59 -19.10
N THR A 60 24.91 -31.23 -18.63
CA THR A 60 23.77 -30.54 -18.01
C THR A 60 23.93 -30.56 -16.49
N VAL A 61 23.94 -29.38 -15.88
CA VAL A 61 23.98 -29.18 -14.42
C VAL A 61 22.55 -28.98 -13.93
N LYS A 62 22.06 -29.92 -13.13
CA LYS A 62 20.70 -29.92 -12.53
C LYS A 62 20.69 -29.59 -11.05
N ARG A 63 21.86 -29.46 -10.43
CA ARG A 63 21.98 -29.12 -9.00
C ARG A 63 22.08 -27.61 -8.80
N ASN A 64 21.63 -27.14 -7.63
CA ASN A 64 21.86 -25.78 -7.20
C ASN A 64 23.35 -25.59 -6.86
N VAL A 65 23.90 -24.45 -7.29
CA VAL A 65 25.20 -23.98 -6.83
C VAL A 65 24.95 -23.03 -5.67
N GLU A 66 25.53 -23.32 -4.52
CA GLU A 66 25.37 -22.45 -3.34
C GLU A 66 26.10 -21.12 -3.57
N PRO A 67 25.51 -19.99 -3.16
CA PRO A 67 26.09 -18.66 -3.41
C PRO A 67 27.48 -18.47 -2.80
N SER A 68 27.73 -19.11 -1.66
CA SER A 68 28.99 -19.02 -0.91
C SER A 68 30.05 -20.04 -1.37
N VAL A 69 29.66 -21.03 -2.17
CA VAL A 69 30.54 -22.13 -2.60
C VAL A 69 30.49 -22.28 -4.12
N PRO A 70 31.39 -21.61 -4.85
CA PRO A 70 31.49 -21.76 -6.29
C PRO A 70 31.71 -23.21 -6.71
N LEU A 71 30.99 -23.66 -7.74
CA LEU A 71 31.16 -25.00 -8.29
C LEU A 71 32.17 -24.92 -9.44
N SER A 72 33.38 -25.41 -9.23
CA SER A 72 34.41 -25.55 -10.28
C SER A 72 34.22 -26.85 -11.02
N LEU A 73 34.15 -26.80 -12.32
CA LEU A 73 34.02 -27.93 -13.23
C LEU A 73 35.22 -27.91 -14.22
N PHE A 74 35.96 -28.96 -14.22
CA PHE A 74 37.11 -29.11 -15.09
C PHE A 74 36.80 -30.10 -16.21
N PHE A 75 36.96 -29.67 -17.46
CA PHE A 75 36.71 -30.47 -18.64
C PHE A 75 38.00 -30.83 -19.33
N THR A 76 38.15 -32.08 -19.75
CA THR A 76 39.23 -32.52 -20.62
C THR A 76 38.68 -33.18 -21.86
N CYS A 77 39.40 -33.02 -22.97
CA CYS A 77 39.07 -33.66 -24.22
C CYS A 77 40.33 -33.91 -25.05
N ALA A 78 40.22 -34.75 -26.06
CA ALA A 78 41.28 -34.96 -27.03
C ALA A 78 40.65 -34.84 -28.44
N TYR A 79 41.51 -34.49 -29.39
CA TYR A 79 41.27 -34.48 -30.82
C TYR A 79 42.42 -35.16 -31.53
N ILE A 80 42.13 -36.09 -32.45
CA ILE A 80 43.14 -36.75 -33.30
C ILE A 80 43.13 -36.07 -34.67
N ASP A 81 44.23 -35.47 -35.04
CA ASP A 81 44.40 -34.95 -36.40
C ASP A 81 44.54 -36.14 -37.36
N SER A 82 43.58 -36.25 -38.24
CA SER A 82 43.53 -37.35 -39.20
C SER A 82 44.73 -37.41 -40.18
N ARG A 83 45.45 -36.33 -40.39
CA ARG A 83 46.62 -36.22 -41.27
C ARG A 83 47.87 -36.75 -40.61
N THR A 84 48.14 -36.31 -39.38
CA THR A 84 49.39 -36.58 -38.68
C THR A 84 49.27 -37.69 -37.66
N GLN A 85 48.02 -38.14 -37.37
CA GLN A 85 47.71 -39.07 -36.30
C GLN A 85 48.13 -38.55 -34.91
N ASN A 86 48.44 -37.27 -34.81
CA ASN A 86 48.80 -36.67 -33.53
C ASN A 86 47.55 -36.42 -32.69
N THR A 87 47.68 -36.71 -31.40
CA THR A 87 46.61 -36.45 -30.42
C THR A 87 46.86 -35.15 -29.70
N PHE A 88 45.92 -34.22 -29.85
CA PHE A 88 45.91 -32.95 -29.14
C PHE A 88 44.96 -33.04 -27.95
N ARG A 89 45.49 -32.81 -26.73
CA ARG A 89 44.71 -32.76 -25.51
C ARG A 89 44.48 -31.32 -25.10
N LYS A 90 43.26 -31.00 -24.67
CA LYS A 90 42.89 -29.68 -24.17
C LYS A 90 42.06 -29.83 -22.91
N SER A 91 42.16 -28.84 -22.05
CA SER A 91 41.39 -28.76 -20.81
C SER A 91 40.86 -27.36 -20.59
N PHE A 92 39.73 -27.24 -19.95
CA PHE A 92 39.06 -25.99 -19.60
C PHE A 92 38.52 -26.04 -18.19
N LEU A 93 38.66 -24.96 -17.45
CA LEU A 93 38.06 -24.76 -16.15
C LEU A 93 36.85 -23.84 -16.30
N VAL A 94 35.70 -24.29 -15.82
CA VAL A 94 34.46 -23.48 -15.73
C VAL A 94 34.10 -23.36 -14.26
N THR A 95 33.98 -22.15 -13.75
CA THR A 95 33.52 -21.91 -12.41
C THR A 95 32.08 -21.36 -12.47
N LEU A 96 31.17 -22.10 -11.94
CA LEU A 96 29.79 -21.67 -11.78
C LEU A 96 29.61 -20.99 -10.43
N THR A 97 29.18 -19.76 -10.45
CA THR A 97 28.84 -19.00 -9.27
C THR A 97 27.33 -18.71 -9.35
N THR A 98 26.62 -18.93 -8.29
CA THR A 98 25.31 -18.33 -8.16
C THR A 98 25.53 -16.90 -7.73
N ASN A 99 25.41 -16.00 -8.66
CA ASN A 99 25.13 -14.64 -8.25
C ASN A 99 23.75 -14.64 -7.59
N LEU A 100 23.70 -14.41 -6.29
CA LEU A 100 22.53 -13.90 -5.62
C LEU A 100 22.24 -12.45 -6.07
N THR A 101 22.55 -12.11 -7.30
CA THR A 101 22.05 -10.93 -7.96
C THR A 101 20.69 -11.21 -8.60
N THR A 102 19.82 -11.81 -7.90
CA THR A 102 18.56 -11.17 -7.71
C THR A 102 18.77 -10.20 -6.56
N GLU A 103 19.44 -9.10 -6.77
CA GLU A 103 19.03 -7.88 -6.11
C GLU A 103 17.54 -7.84 -6.35
N LEU A 104 16.82 -8.20 -5.29
CA LEU A 104 15.38 -8.08 -5.32
C LEU A 104 15.14 -6.59 -5.59
N ASN A 105 14.87 -6.24 -6.82
CA ASN A 105 14.52 -4.88 -7.20
C ASN A 105 13.08 -4.66 -6.77
N LEU A 106 12.91 -4.62 -5.43
CA LEU A 106 11.60 -4.57 -4.82
C LEU A 106 11.05 -3.15 -4.96
N SER A 107 9.85 -3.06 -5.47
CA SER A 107 9.07 -1.83 -5.51
C SER A 107 7.67 -2.08 -4.95
N LEU A 108 7.10 -1.05 -4.32
CA LEU A 108 5.80 -1.11 -3.69
C LEU A 108 5.02 0.15 -4.02
N GLU A 109 3.85 -0.03 -4.58
CA GLU A 109 2.93 1.03 -4.95
C GLU A 109 1.57 0.79 -4.31
N ILE A 110 0.81 1.86 -4.08
CA ILE A 110 -0.59 1.79 -3.67
C ILE A 110 -1.45 2.64 -4.61
N ASP A 111 -2.72 2.25 -4.77
CA ASP A 111 -3.72 2.97 -5.58
C ASP A 111 -4.24 4.26 -4.93
N ALA A 112 -3.56 4.72 -3.89
CA ALA A 112 -3.86 5.95 -3.18
C ALA A 112 -2.78 7.01 -3.45
N ALA A 113 -3.21 8.24 -3.70
CA ALA A 113 -2.30 9.36 -3.79
C ALA A 113 -1.51 9.55 -2.47
N ARG A 114 -0.32 10.16 -2.54
CA ARG A 114 0.48 10.50 -1.36
C ARG A 114 -0.32 11.28 -0.29
N LYS A 115 -1.31 12.04 -0.72
CA LYS A 115 -2.31 12.71 0.11
C LYS A 115 -3.68 12.31 -0.41
N MET A 116 -4.44 11.56 0.37
CA MET A 116 -5.76 11.05 0.00
C MET A 116 -6.85 11.78 0.81
N PRO A 117 -7.55 12.75 0.21
CA PRO A 117 -8.71 13.34 0.85
C PRO A 117 -9.88 12.34 0.85
N ILE A 118 -10.58 12.23 1.96
CA ILE A 118 -11.79 11.44 2.07
C ILE A 118 -12.97 12.34 2.44
N SER A 119 -14.05 12.25 1.66
CA SER A 119 -15.27 12.98 1.96
C SER A 119 -16.13 12.19 2.93
N PRO A 120 -16.60 12.79 4.05
CA PRO A 120 -17.50 12.12 4.97
C PRO A 120 -18.93 11.95 4.41
N PHE A 121 -19.30 12.69 3.36
CA PHE A 121 -20.66 12.74 2.82
C PHE A 121 -21.00 11.62 1.83
N LYS A 122 -20.07 10.71 1.54
CA LYS A 122 -20.35 9.60 0.63
C LYS A 122 -21.20 8.54 1.32
N SER A 123 -22.19 8.03 0.61
CA SER A 123 -23.08 6.96 1.08
C SER A 123 -22.34 5.69 1.49
N VAL A 124 -21.20 5.38 0.81
CA VAL A 124 -20.34 4.28 1.18
C VAL A 124 -19.27 4.78 2.14
N SER A 125 -19.33 4.32 3.40
CA SER A 125 -18.37 4.72 4.44
C SER A 125 -16.98 4.13 4.27
N THR A 126 -16.83 3.03 3.54
CA THR A 126 -15.56 2.31 3.41
C THR A 126 -14.72 2.76 2.20
N ARG A 127 -13.41 2.62 2.32
CA ARG A 127 -12.44 2.78 1.24
C ARG A 127 -11.42 1.65 1.31
N THR A 128 -11.21 0.95 0.19
CA THR A 128 -10.13 -0.03 0.07
C THR A 128 -8.92 0.62 -0.60
N ILE A 129 -7.75 0.44 -0.01
CA ILE A 129 -6.44 0.83 -0.55
C ILE A 129 -5.79 -0.46 -1.02
N LYS A 130 -5.43 -0.53 -2.31
CA LYS A 130 -4.80 -1.72 -2.91
C LYS A 130 -3.33 -1.44 -3.19
N ALA A 131 -2.49 -2.44 -2.92
CA ALA A 131 -1.07 -2.37 -3.21
C ALA A 131 -0.69 -3.27 -4.38
N THR A 132 0.37 -2.88 -5.06
CA THR A 132 1.07 -3.70 -6.05
C THR A 132 2.52 -3.83 -5.59
N PHE A 133 2.94 -5.05 -5.31
CA PHE A 133 4.31 -5.38 -4.91
C PHE A 133 5.02 -6.08 -6.05
N ARG A 134 6.19 -5.60 -6.44
CA ARG A 134 6.94 -6.09 -7.60
C ARG A 134 8.38 -6.43 -7.24
N ASN A 135 8.92 -7.35 -8.00
CA ASN A 135 10.35 -7.63 -8.10
C ASN A 135 10.77 -7.38 -9.56
N GLY A 136 11.42 -6.25 -9.82
CA GLY A 136 11.60 -5.73 -11.16
C GLY A 136 10.25 -5.48 -11.84
N GLU A 137 10.03 -6.05 -13.00
CA GLU A 137 8.76 -5.92 -13.75
C GLU A 137 7.69 -6.93 -13.30
N ASN A 138 8.07 -7.96 -12.56
CA ASN A 138 7.16 -9.05 -12.17
C ASN A 138 6.39 -8.72 -10.88
N ILE A 139 5.08 -8.98 -10.88
CA ILE A 139 4.28 -8.91 -9.66
C ILE A 139 4.63 -10.12 -8.78
N VAL A 140 4.96 -9.86 -7.52
CA VAL A 140 5.19 -10.90 -6.52
C VAL A 140 3.87 -11.57 -6.16
N ALA A 141 3.84 -12.90 -6.21
CA ALA A 141 2.64 -13.66 -5.85
C ALA A 141 2.29 -13.44 -4.36
N ASP A 142 1.01 -13.42 -4.02
CA ASP A 142 0.55 -13.19 -2.64
C ASP A 142 1.09 -14.24 -1.64
N ALA A 143 1.34 -15.48 -2.11
CA ALA A 143 1.95 -16.54 -1.30
C ALA A 143 3.40 -16.22 -0.91
N ASP A 144 4.11 -15.46 -1.73
CA ASP A 144 5.53 -15.13 -1.54
C ASP A 144 5.71 -13.74 -0.92
N ALA A 145 4.65 -12.98 -0.74
CA ALA A 145 4.66 -11.65 -0.17
C ALA A 145 4.22 -11.65 1.30
N VAL A 146 4.76 -10.70 2.06
CA VAL A 146 4.28 -10.35 3.39
C VAL A 146 3.94 -8.87 3.40
N TYR A 147 2.75 -8.53 3.88
CA TYR A 147 2.23 -7.18 3.95
C TYR A 147 1.96 -6.80 5.39
N LEU A 148 2.44 -5.63 5.82
CA LEU A 148 2.27 -5.11 7.18
C LEU A 148 1.76 -3.67 7.11
N TRP A 149 0.48 -3.49 7.41
CA TRP A 149 -0.12 -2.17 7.49
C TRP A 149 0.14 -1.53 8.85
N LYS A 150 0.61 -0.30 8.82
CA LYS A 150 0.94 0.50 10.00
C LYS A 150 0.22 1.84 9.96
N VAL A 151 -0.06 2.40 11.11
CA VAL A 151 -0.60 3.75 11.27
C VAL A 151 0.30 4.55 12.21
N ARG A 152 0.42 5.85 11.99
CA ARG A 152 1.09 6.73 12.93
C ARG A 152 0.19 6.94 14.14
N ASP A 153 0.65 6.51 15.29
CA ASP A 153 -0.03 6.75 16.55
C ASP A 153 -0.14 8.26 16.85
N SER A 154 -1.31 8.72 17.27
CA SER A 154 -1.60 10.13 17.50
C SER A 154 -0.87 10.72 18.72
N VAL A 155 -0.55 9.91 19.71
CA VAL A 155 0.08 10.30 20.97
C VAL A 155 1.59 10.21 20.85
N THR A 156 2.11 9.00 20.55
CA THR A 156 3.55 8.74 20.50
C THR A 156 4.22 9.26 19.22
N ARG A 157 3.43 9.56 18.18
CA ARG A 157 3.90 9.93 16.84
C ARG A 157 4.69 8.84 16.11
N GLN A 158 4.80 7.67 16.69
CA GLN A 158 5.49 6.52 16.09
C GLN A 158 4.55 5.69 15.22
N LEU A 159 5.13 4.95 14.29
CA LEU A 159 4.39 3.98 13.48
C LEU A 159 4.15 2.71 14.31
N ARG A 160 2.91 2.30 14.44
CA ARG A 160 2.50 1.03 15.02
C ARG A 160 1.72 0.19 14.02
N ALA A 161 1.68 -1.11 14.21
CA ALA A 161 0.81 -1.97 13.42
C ALA A 161 -0.66 -1.56 13.58
N ILE A 162 -1.42 -1.64 12.49
CA ILE A 162 -2.88 -1.58 12.54
C ILE A 162 -3.37 -2.92 13.12
N THR A 163 -4.35 -2.86 14.00
CA THR A 163 -4.95 -4.01 14.65
C THR A 163 -6.46 -4.08 14.36
N ALA A 164 -7.08 -5.19 14.68
CA ALA A 164 -8.54 -5.35 14.57
C ALA A 164 -9.33 -4.42 15.50
N ASP A 165 -8.68 -3.91 16.56
CA ASP A 165 -9.29 -3.00 17.55
C ASP A 165 -9.28 -1.54 17.07
N ASP A 166 -8.58 -1.22 15.98
CA ASP A 166 -8.62 0.13 15.41
C ASP A 166 -9.98 0.40 14.78
N LEU A 167 -10.71 1.40 15.27
CA LEU A 167 -12.09 1.70 14.85
C LEU A 167 -12.23 1.91 13.34
N PHE A 168 -11.21 2.45 12.70
CA PHE A 168 -11.21 2.66 11.25
C PHE A 168 -10.91 1.39 10.45
N TYR A 169 -10.48 0.31 11.09
CA TYR A 169 -10.16 -0.94 10.42
C TYR A 169 -11.44 -1.72 10.06
N VAL A 170 -11.50 -2.24 8.85
CA VAL A 170 -12.58 -3.11 8.38
C VAL A 170 -12.04 -4.49 8.00
N SER A 171 -11.01 -4.55 7.16
CA SER A 171 -10.41 -5.82 6.73
C SER A 171 -9.02 -5.61 6.07
N GLY A 172 -8.25 -6.70 5.95
CA GLY A 172 -7.06 -6.73 5.09
C GLY A 172 -5.71 -6.50 5.77
N LEU A 173 -5.56 -6.73 7.10
CA LEU A 173 -4.34 -6.46 7.87
C LEU A 173 -3.06 -7.03 7.26
N ASN A 174 -3.11 -8.27 6.79
CA ASN A 174 -1.94 -9.01 6.28
C ASN A 174 -2.06 -9.28 4.78
N THR A 175 -2.79 -8.46 4.07
CA THR A 175 -3.01 -8.58 2.63
C THR A 175 -2.60 -7.33 1.89
N LYS A 176 -2.52 -7.42 0.56
CA LYS A 176 -2.25 -6.27 -0.32
C LYS A 176 -3.37 -5.23 -0.36
N ALA A 177 -4.51 -5.47 0.31
CA ALA A 177 -5.67 -4.60 0.23
C ALA A 177 -6.21 -4.30 1.64
N LEU A 178 -6.01 -3.08 2.13
CA LEU A 178 -6.55 -2.59 3.39
C LEU A 178 -7.87 -1.87 3.15
N THR A 179 -8.92 -2.28 3.84
CA THR A 179 -10.22 -1.58 3.85
C THR A 179 -10.39 -0.82 5.16
N ILE A 180 -10.70 0.45 5.05
CA ILE A 180 -10.88 1.39 6.17
C ILE A 180 -12.28 2.01 6.16
N ASP A 181 -12.79 2.37 7.33
CA ASP A 181 -14.01 3.14 7.50
C ASP A 181 -13.68 4.63 7.67
N ARG A 182 -14.20 5.45 6.76
CA ARG A 182 -13.93 6.91 6.70
C ARG A 182 -14.51 7.67 7.89
N ARG A 183 -15.53 7.12 8.54
CA ARG A 183 -16.18 7.78 9.70
C ARG A 183 -15.22 7.97 10.86
N PHE A 184 -14.23 7.09 10.97
CA PHE A 184 -13.26 7.05 12.06
C PHE A 184 -11.89 7.65 11.70
N ILE A 185 -11.76 8.29 10.53
CA ILE A 185 -10.51 8.91 10.06
C ILE A 185 -10.62 10.42 10.06
N ASP A 186 -9.71 11.08 10.74
CA ASP A 186 -9.52 12.53 10.70
C ASP A 186 -8.29 12.91 9.88
N LYS A 187 -7.12 12.45 10.32
CA LYS A 187 -5.84 12.77 9.72
C LYS A 187 -4.81 11.72 10.12
N GLU A 188 -4.78 10.63 9.42
CA GLU A 188 -3.90 9.50 9.70
C GLU A 188 -2.83 9.36 8.61
N LEU A 189 -1.61 9.00 9.02
CA LEU A 189 -0.57 8.52 8.14
C LEU A 189 -0.60 7.00 8.16
N ILE A 190 -0.95 6.39 7.03
CA ILE A 190 -0.92 4.95 6.85
C ILE A 190 0.32 4.58 6.05
N GLN A 191 1.05 3.59 6.52
CA GLN A 191 2.20 3.01 5.84
C GLN A 191 1.93 1.53 5.57
N LEU A 192 2.22 1.10 4.36
CA LEU A 192 2.39 -0.31 4.04
C LEU A 192 3.87 -0.62 3.97
N GLU A 193 4.29 -1.65 4.67
CA GLU A 193 5.58 -2.30 4.56
C GLU A 193 5.37 -3.66 3.89
N ALA A 194 6.19 -3.98 2.90
CA ALA A 194 6.15 -5.29 2.24
C ALA A 194 7.55 -5.85 2.06
N TYR A 195 7.66 -7.17 2.09
CA TYR A 195 8.89 -7.89 1.82
C TYR A 195 8.59 -9.27 1.23
N HIS A 196 9.59 -9.84 0.53
CA HIS A 196 9.49 -11.18 0.01
C HIS A 196 9.67 -12.19 1.15
N ARG A 197 8.83 -13.21 1.23
CA ARG A 197 8.84 -14.20 2.32
C ARG A 197 10.17 -14.92 2.48
N ALA A 198 10.89 -15.13 1.38
CA ALA A 198 12.21 -15.76 1.39
C ALA A 198 13.34 -14.84 1.89
N ASP A 199 13.11 -13.51 1.93
CA ASP A 199 14.10 -12.54 2.39
C ASP A 199 13.42 -11.39 3.16
N ASN A 200 13.41 -11.50 4.48
CA ASN A 200 12.83 -10.50 5.38
C ASN A 200 13.79 -9.34 5.70
N SER A 201 15.03 -9.39 5.23
CA SER A 201 16.02 -8.32 5.43
C SER A 201 15.77 -7.13 4.53
N ARG A 202 15.17 -7.35 3.35
CA ARG A 202 14.87 -6.32 2.36
C ARG A 202 13.40 -5.95 2.40
N LYS A 203 13.12 -4.81 3.01
CA LYS A 203 11.77 -4.29 3.17
C LYS A 203 11.60 -3.03 2.34
N VAL A 204 10.47 -2.91 1.68
CA VAL A 204 10.05 -1.70 1.00
C VAL A 204 8.78 -1.17 1.64
N TYR A 205 8.59 0.14 1.58
CA TYR A 205 7.43 0.78 2.17
C TYR A 205 6.89 1.91 1.30
N VAL A 206 5.59 2.12 1.42
CA VAL A 206 4.89 3.24 0.80
C VAL A 206 3.94 3.86 1.83
N GLN A 207 3.73 5.15 1.74
CA GLN A 207 2.92 5.91 2.69
C GLN A 207 1.84 6.72 1.97
N THR A 208 0.67 6.80 2.59
CA THR A 208 -0.37 7.75 2.22
C THR A 208 -0.85 8.49 3.45
N LYS A 209 -1.06 9.79 3.33
CA LYS A 209 -1.72 10.60 4.34
C LYS A 209 -3.19 10.70 4.00
N ILE A 210 -4.01 10.08 4.81
CA ILE A 210 -5.47 10.16 4.69
C ILE A 210 -5.95 11.29 5.58
N PHE A 211 -6.81 12.14 5.06
CA PHE A 211 -7.38 13.22 5.85
C PHE A 211 -8.82 13.48 5.42
N ARG A 212 -9.64 13.84 6.40
CA ARG A 212 -11.01 14.24 6.19
C ARG A 212 -11.03 15.59 5.49
N TRP A 213 -11.83 15.70 4.43
CA TRP A 213 -12.01 16.93 3.68
C TRP A 213 -13.49 17.12 3.34
N TYR A 214 -14.03 18.20 3.84
CA TYR A 214 -15.44 18.53 3.64
C TYR A 214 -15.69 19.21 2.27
N GLY A 215 -14.68 19.77 1.67
CA GLY A 215 -14.80 20.59 0.47
C GLY A 215 -15.22 22.03 0.78
N GLN A 216 -15.78 22.71 -0.20
CA GLN A 216 -16.46 23.97 0.00
C GLN A 216 -17.87 23.67 0.49
N TRP A 217 -18.31 24.40 1.47
CA TRP A 217 -19.66 24.37 2.00
C TRP A 217 -20.06 25.76 2.47
N ASP A 218 -21.37 26.03 2.42
CA ASP A 218 -21.98 27.27 2.89
C ASP A 218 -23.13 26.93 3.84
N GLU A 219 -23.31 27.73 4.85
CA GLU A 219 -24.43 27.64 5.76
C GLU A 219 -25.57 28.54 5.30
N ARG A 220 -26.79 28.07 5.51
CA ARG A 220 -28.01 28.81 5.22
C ARG A 220 -29.03 28.52 6.31
N GLU A 221 -29.69 29.57 6.75
CA GLU A 221 -30.78 29.49 7.73
C GLU A 221 -32.10 29.86 7.09
N VAL A 222 -33.13 29.12 7.45
CA VAL A 222 -34.49 29.35 6.93
C VAL A 222 -35.49 29.23 8.07
N ILE A 223 -36.43 30.17 8.11
CA ILE A 223 -37.60 30.09 8.98
C ILE A 223 -38.56 29.06 8.36
N THR A 224 -38.76 27.95 9.03
CA THR A 224 -39.58 26.82 8.55
C THR A 224 -41.00 26.87 9.06
N ARG A 225 -41.23 27.56 10.19
CA ARG A 225 -42.54 27.76 10.77
C ARG A 225 -42.67 29.19 11.30
N GLY A 226 -43.79 29.84 10.99
CA GLY A 226 -43.99 31.25 11.30
C GLY A 226 -43.41 32.20 10.25
N LYS A 227 -43.99 33.38 10.06
CA LYS A 227 -43.47 34.38 9.07
C LYS A 227 -42.82 35.56 9.75
N PHE A 228 -43.29 35.91 10.93
CA PHE A 228 -42.76 37.02 11.72
C PHE A 228 -42.85 36.69 13.18
N VAL A 229 -41.86 37.06 13.94
CA VAL A 229 -41.94 37.09 15.38
C VAL A 229 -42.63 38.40 15.74
N ARG A 230 -43.92 38.32 15.99
CA ARG A 230 -44.70 39.44 16.53
C ARG A 230 -44.98 39.17 18.01
N PRO A 231 -45.33 40.20 18.79
CA PRO A 231 -45.68 40.01 20.20
C PRO A 231 -46.81 39.00 20.44
N ASP A 232 -47.66 38.78 19.44
CA ASP A 232 -48.74 37.81 19.41
C ASP A 232 -48.39 36.43 18.85
N THR A 233 -47.20 36.29 18.30
CA THR A 233 -46.68 35.00 17.78
C THR A 233 -46.00 34.26 18.92
N SER A 234 -46.46 33.05 19.24
CA SER A 234 -45.91 32.29 20.36
C SER A 234 -44.48 31.83 20.15
N GLU A 235 -44.16 31.43 18.93
CA GLU A 235 -42.82 30.92 18.56
C GLU A 235 -42.63 30.87 17.04
N ILE A 236 -41.38 30.86 16.62
CA ILE A 236 -40.98 30.51 15.26
C ILE A 236 -39.98 29.34 15.29
N GLU A 237 -39.95 28.57 14.23
CA GLU A 237 -38.97 27.53 14.05
C GLU A 237 -37.94 27.98 12.99
N VAL A 238 -36.68 27.85 13.33
CA VAL A 238 -35.55 28.20 12.46
C VAL A 238 -34.74 26.96 12.23
N ARG A 239 -34.42 26.69 10.97
CA ARG A 239 -33.66 25.51 10.57
C ARG A 239 -32.41 25.92 9.81
N ALA A 240 -31.29 25.31 10.21
CA ALA A 240 -30.01 25.44 9.53
C ALA A 240 -29.87 24.42 8.40
N PHE A 241 -29.33 24.85 7.29
CA PHE A 241 -28.95 24.01 6.17
C PHE A 241 -27.47 24.21 5.88
N VAL A 242 -26.82 23.13 5.46
CA VAL A 242 -25.45 23.20 4.96
C VAL A 242 -25.47 22.71 3.52
N ASP A 243 -25.05 23.59 2.62
CA ASP A 243 -25.03 23.34 1.19
C ASP A 243 -23.59 23.11 0.71
N SER A 244 -23.41 22.22 -0.24
CA SER A 244 -22.14 21.97 -0.94
C SER A 244 -22.32 22.24 -2.43
N PRO A 245 -21.25 22.36 -3.24
CA PRO A 245 -21.38 22.48 -4.69
C PRO A 245 -22.13 21.32 -5.38
N LYS A 246 -22.36 20.22 -4.65
CA LYS A 246 -23.12 19.06 -5.13
C LYS A 246 -24.55 18.98 -4.61
N GLY A 247 -25.00 20.01 -3.94
CA GLY A 247 -26.31 20.07 -3.33
C GLY A 247 -26.27 20.05 -1.80
N GLN A 248 -27.45 20.06 -1.20
CA GLN A 248 -27.64 20.10 0.24
C GLN A 248 -27.05 18.82 0.90
N ILE A 249 -26.36 19.02 2.02
CA ILE A 249 -25.86 17.94 2.85
C ILE A 249 -27.02 17.40 3.69
N ILE A 250 -27.30 16.11 3.57
CA ILE A 250 -28.34 15.42 4.31
C ILE A 250 -27.84 15.15 5.73
N ASP A 251 -28.69 15.34 6.73
CA ASP A 251 -28.39 15.16 8.16
C ASP A 251 -27.11 15.89 8.58
N PRO A 252 -27.02 17.23 8.37
CA PRO A 252 -25.80 18.00 8.59
C PRO A 252 -25.31 17.91 10.03
N GLN A 253 -26.18 17.66 11.03
CA GLN A 253 -25.83 17.46 12.43
C GLN A 253 -24.86 16.27 12.66
N ASN A 254 -24.75 15.34 11.73
CA ASN A 254 -23.79 14.25 11.81
C ASN A 254 -22.36 14.69 11.51
N TYR A 255 -22.19 15.83 10.86
CA TYR A 255 -20.90 16.30 10.34
C TYR A 255 -20.50 17.67 10.86
N PHE A 256 -21.49 18.46 11.27
CA PHE A 256 -21.31 19.83 11.70
C PHE A 256 -21.94 20.06 13.07
N ASP A 257 -21.34 20.96 13.80
CA ASP A 257 -21.91 21.56 14.99
C ASP A 257 -22.53 22.88 14.58
N MET A 258 -23.79 23.10 14.92
CA MET A 258 -24.58 24.24 14.50
C MET A 258 -25.04 25.00 15.73
N THR A 259 -24.70 26.29 15.77
CA THR A 259 -25.07 27.20 16.84
C THR A 259 -25.93 28.30 16.25
N HIS A 260 -27.19 28.38 16.66
CA HIS A 260 -28.10 29.44 16.24
C HIS A 260 -27.87 30.67 17.10
N ILE A 261 -27.74 31.79 16.42
CA ILE A 261 -27.51 33.11 17.05
C ILE A 261 -28.65 34.06 16.70
N PHE A 262 -28.93 34.94 17.63
CA PHE A 262 -29.88 36.03 17.48
C PHE A 262 -29.16 37.36 17.71
N THR A 263 -29.51 38.34 16.91
CA THR A 263 -29.13 39.75 17.08
C THR A 263 -30.23 40.64 16.55
N THR A 264 -30.06 41.93 16.62
CA THR A 264 -30.94 42.91 16.00
C THR A 264 -30.26 43.71 14.91
N ASN A 265 -31.01 44.40 14.10
CA ASN A 265 -30.49 45.29 13.06
C ASN A 265 -29.83 46.57 13.61
N GLU A 266 -29.77 46.76 14.92
CA GLU A 266 -29.10 47.90 15.55
C GLU A 266 -27.58 47.77 15.49
N LYS A 267 -26.92 48.87 15.22
CA LYS A 267 -25.45 48.89 15.14
C LYS A 267 -24.84 48.54 16.51
N GLY A 268 -24.08 47.46 16.57
CA GLY A 268 -23.43 47.03 17.80
C GLY A 268 -24.31 46.18 18.72
N ALA A 269 -25.48 45.74 18.25
CA ALA A 269 -26.32 44.85 19.00
C ALA A 269 -25.56 43.56 19.33
N PRO A 270 -25.68 43.03 20.57
CA PRO A 270 -25.03 41.83 20.98
C PRO A 270 -25.59 40.59 20.26
N GLN A 271 -24.73 39.64 19.99
CA GLN A 271 -25.14 38.31 19.53
C GLN A 271 -25.47 37.44 20.74
N THR A 272 -26.59 36.75 20.68
CA THR A 272 -27.04 35.83 21.75
C THR A 272 -27.26 34.46 21.15
N VAL A 273 -26.71 33.42 21.77
CA VAL A 273 -26.98 32.04 21.41
C VAL A 273 -28.38 31.66 21.83
N ILE A 274 -29.19 31.19 20.86
CA ILE A 274 -30.61 30.80 21.08
C ILE A 274 -30.82 29.29 21.07
N GLY A 275 -29.85 28.54 20.57
CA GLY A 275 -29.91 27.08 20.58
C GLY A 275 -28.84 26.42 19.74
N TYR A 276 -28.85 25.10 19.75
CA TYR A 276 -27.93 24.24 19.06
C TYR A 276 -28.62 23.17 18.23
N GLY A 277 -27.96 22.71 17.19
CA GLY A 277 -28.46 21.63 16.33
C GLY A 277 -29.09 22.15 15.04
N GLU A 278 -29.74 21.26 14.29
CA GLU A 278 -30.28 21.57 12.97
C GLU A 278 -31.50 22.50 13.05
N THR A 279 -32.33 22.36 14.09
CA THR A 279 -33.55 23.12 14.24
C THR A 279 -33.68 23.68 15.65
N VAL A 280 -34.07 24.94 15.75
CA VAL A 280 -34.30 25.63 17.02
C VAL A 280 -35.65 26.33 16.98
N VAL A 281 -36.39 26.23 18.10
CA VAL A 281 -37.63 26.96 18.32
C VAL A 281 -37.32 28.20 19.11
N VAL A 282 -37.67 29.36 18.54
CA VAL A 282 -37.40 30.68 19.11
C VAL A 282 -38.70 31.25 19.68
N PRO A 283 -38.77 31.49 21.00
CA PRO A 283 -39.97 32.06 21.61
C PRO A 283 -40.06 33.56 21.28
N ALA A 284 -41.30 34.08 21.16
CA ALA A 284 -41.54 35.48 20.85
C ALA A 284 -40.99 36.46 21.89
N SER A 285 -40.74 36.00 23.10
CA SER A 285 -40.16 36.81 24.18
C SER A 285 -38.73 37.30 23.92
N ILE A 286 -38.00 36.64 22.95
CA ILE A 286 -36.68 37.06 22.54
C ILE A 286 -36.69 38.36 21.72
N VAL A 287 -37.79 38.63 21.01
CA VAL A 287 -37.96 39.81 20.19
C VAL A 287 -38.51 40.94 21.02
N GLY A 288 -37.83 42.05 21.11
CA GLY A 288 -38.26 43.23 21.80
C GLY A 288 -39.60 43.80 21.26
N LYS A 289 -40.24 44.59 22.07
CA LYS A 289 -41.54 45.21 21.72
C LYS A 289 -41.43 46.42 20.74
N ASP A 290 -40.22 46.87 20.42
CA ASP A 290 -40.02 47.98 19.55
C ASP A 290 -40.20 47.54 18.07
N PRO A 291 -41.17 48.10 17.33
CA PRO A 291 -41.44 47.72 15.94
C PRO A 291 -40.33 48.13 14.95
N ASN A 292 -39.42 49.01 15.38
CA ASN A 292 -38.26 49.43 14.55
C ASN A 292 -37.07 48.51 14.68
N VAL A 293 -37.01 47.71 15.73
CA VAL A 293 -35.96 46.72 15.96
C VAL A 293 -36.33 45.44 15.27
N ARG A 294 -35.55 45.09 14.24
CA ARG A 294 -35.78 43.86 13.47
C ARG A 294 -34.92 42.72 13.98
N PRO A 295 -35.49 41.57 14.23
CA PRO A 295 -34.72 40.38 14.59
C PRO A 295 -33.88 39.90 13.39
N VAL A 296 -32.63 39.54 13.66
CA VAL A 296 -31.69 38.93 12.70
C VAL A 296 -31.29 37.60 13.30
N PHE A 297 -31.55 36.55 12.58
CA PHE A 297 -31.12 35.20 12.93
C PHE A 297 -29.88 34.83 12.09
N GLY A 298 -28.99 34.06 12.66
CA GLY A 298 -27.85 33.51 11.98
C GLY A 298 -27.48 32.15 12.54
N VAL A 299 -26.73 31.39 11.80
CA VAL A 299 -26.17 30.11 12.24
C VAL A 299 -24.67 30.11 12.05
N GLU A 300 -23.94 29.71 13.07
CA GLU A 300 -22.52 29.40 13.00
C GLU A 300 -22.35 27.90 12.86
N VAL A 301 -21.61 27.47 11.87
CA VAL A 301 -21.44 26.07 11.53
C VAL A 301 -19.95 25.69 11.62
N PHE A 302 -19.63 24.69 12.43
CA PHE A 302 -18.29 24.17 12.62
C PHE A 302 -18.21 22.71 12.25
N GLU A 303 -17.15 22.32 11.55
CA GLU A 303 -16.89 20.92 11.25
C GLU A 303 -16.70 20.10 12.54
N ARG A 304 -17.21 18.88 12.56
CA ARG A 304 -16.95 17.92 13.63
C ARG A 304 -15.75 17.03 13.30
N THR A 305 -15.04 16.58 14.33
CA THR A 305 -13.99 15.56 14.18
C THR A 305 -14.58 14.22 13.75
N ALA A 306 -13.71 13.29 13.31
CA ALA A 306 -14.11 11.91 13.12
C ALA A 306 -14.64 11.29 14.42
N LEU A 307 -15.50 10.28 14.29
CA LEU A 307 -15.98 9.51 15.43
C LEU A 307 -14.81 8.86 16.18
N ARG A 308 -14.83 9.02 17.50
CA ARG A 308 -13.83 8.43 18.40
C ARG A 308 -14.53 7.68 19.53
N PRO A 309 -13.89 6.69 20.16
CA PRO A 309 -14.46 6.05 21.33
C PRO A 309 -14.73 7.09 22.43
N MET A 310 -15.91 7.05 23.00
CA MET A 310 -16.18 7.77 24.25
C MET A 310 -15.41 7.08 25.38
N MET A 311 -14.55 7.82 26.05
CA MET A 311 -13.69 7.27 27.12
C MET A 311 -14.13 7.83 28.46
N ILE A 312 -14.28 6.97 29.48
CA ILE A 312 -14.48 7.36 30.87
C ILE A 312 -13.39 6.62 31.69
N ASN A 313 -12.60 7.36 32.45
CA ASN A 313 -11.49 6.82 33.24
C ASN A 313 -10.55 5.90 32.43
N GLY A 314 -10.23 6.28 31.18
CA GLY A 314 -9.34 5.53 30.32
C GLY A 314 -9.94 4.26 29.69
N LYS A 315 -11.22 3.98 29.92
CA LYS A 315 -11.92 2.82 29.34
C LYS A 315 -12.98 3.27 28.34
N ALA A 316 -13.11 2.53 27.23
CA ALA A 316 -14.15 2.77 26.25
C ALA A 316 -15.54 2.47 26.85
N VAL A 317 -16.48 3.39 26.66
CA VAL A 317 -17.87 3.20 27.09
C VAL A 317 -18.55 2.24 26.10
N VAL A 318 -19.16 1.19 26.64
CA VAL A 318 -19.91 0.21 25.85
C VAL A 318 -21.39 0.34 26.19
N ILE A 319 -22.25 0.55 25.18
CA ILE A 319 -23.68 0.62 25.30
C ILE A 319 -24.29 -0.46 24.39
N ASN A 320 -25.10 -1.35 24.95
CA ASN A 320 -25.71 -2.47 24.24
C ASN A 320 -24.71 -3.31 23.42
N GLY A 321 -23.52 -3.58 24.01
CA GLY A 321 -22.44 -4.37 23.36
C GLY A 321 -21.66 -3.63 22.27
N LYS A 322 -21.91 -2.34 22.05
CA LYS A 322 -21.19 -1.51 21.07
C LYS A 322 -20.43 -0.40 21.75
N ILE A 323 -19.22 -0.09 21.24
CA ILE A 323 -18.44 1.05 21.69
C ILE A 323 -19.22 2.33 21.36
N ALA A 324 -19.54 3.12 22.37
CA ALA A 324 -20.10 4.44 22.20
C ALA A 324 -19.05 5.36 21.56
N THR A 325 -19.46 6.14 20.58
CA THR A 325 -18.56 7.05 19.86
C THR A 325 -19.01 8.49 20.01
N ILE A 326 -18.07 9.40 19.99
CA ILE A 326 -18.29 10.85 20.08
C ILE A 326 -17.49 11.57 18.99
N SER A 327 -18.03 12.66 18.48
CA SER A 327 -17.29 13.63 17.68
C SER A 327 -17.31 14.99 18.36
N ILE A 328 -16.25 15.77 18.17
CA ILE A 328 -16.05 17.05 18.84
C ILE A 328 -16.00 18.15 17.77
N PRO A 329 -16.57 19.36 18.02
CA PRO A 329 -16.44 20.49 17.10
C PRO A 329 -14.97 20.82 16.89
N LYS A 330 -14.58 21.11 15.65
CA LYS A 330 -13.27 21.68 15.35
C LYS A 330 -13.38 23.19 15.55
N LYS A 331 -12.85 23.68 16.65
CA LYS A 331 -12.68 25.12 16.90
C LYS A 331 -11.54 25.66 16.07
#